data_724d146a995fee93c2177202a38e7e45
#
_entry.id   724d146a995fee93c2177202a38e7e45
#
_cell.length_a   1.000
_cell.length_b   1.000
_cell.length_c   1.000
_cell.angle_alpha   90.00
_cell.angle_beta   90.00
_cell.angle_gamma   90.00
#
_symmetry.space_group_name_H-M   'P 1'
#
loop_
_entity.id
_entity.type
_entity.pdbx_description
1 polymer ?
#
loop_
_entity_poly.entity_id
_entity_poly.type
_entity_poly.pdbx_seq_one_letter_code
_entity_poly.pdbx_strand_id
1 'polypeptide(L)'
;MIRSSIRPTVILPGYFAGATPYAALEQFLNQQGIPTVTVPLTRSDWFPTLGGQPVTPILKKLAATIDRHSPAGERINLIGHSAGGWIGRIYLGDQPYPDSSIGAAKIWQGRDRVSTLLSLGTPHLSQERWTKRNINFVNDTYPGAFYPDVRYVCIAGRSIYGDRGWRKGWTANLAYNSYDLTCGQGASWGDGITPVEAAHLKGAINLTLEGVVHSPGSAQSWYGSETIVAQWQSYL
;
A
#
# COMPACT_ATOMS: atom_id res chain seq x y z
N MET A 1 -4.56 11.43 33.01
CA MET A 1 -4.90 11.20 31.58
C MET A 1 -3.58 10.95 30.85
N ILE A 2 -3.32 9.70 30.48
CA ILE A 2 -2.19 9.35 29.61
C ILE A 2 -2.55 9.91 28.24
N ARG A 3 -1.90 10.99 27.79
CA ARG A 3 -1.97 11.40 26.39
C ARG A 3 -1.43 10.22 25.59
N SER A 4 -2.30 9.54 24.85
CA SER A 4 -1.86 8.63 23.81
C SER A 4 -0.94 9.44 22.91
N SER A 5 0.36 9.16 22.96
CA SER A 5 1.33 9.82 22.08
C SER A 5 0.93 9.44 20.65
N ILE A 6 0.67 10.46 19.81
CA ILE A 6 0.37 10.25 18.40
C ILE A 6 1.63 9.59 17.80
N ARG A 7 1.45 8.40 17.22
CA ARG A 7 2.57 7.63 16.66
C ARG A 7 3.07 8.26 15.38
N PRO A 8 4.39 8.27 15.15
CA PRO A 8 4.96 8.64 13.87
C PRO A 8 4.35 7.77 12.76
N THR A 9 4.16 8.37 11.60
CA THR A 9 3.56 7.72 10.43
C THR A 9 4.56 7.74 9.27
N VAL A 10 4.72 6.62 8.59
CA VAL A 10 5.56 6.49 7.40
C VAL A 10 4.70 6.12 6.22
N ILE A 11 4.81 6.86 5.10
CA ILE A 11 4.12 6.59 3.85
C ILE A 11 5.06 5.83 2.92
N LEU A 12 4.65 4.65 2.48
CA LEU A 12 5.34 3.87 1.45
C LEU A 12 4.62 4.03 0.10
N PRO A 13 5.25 4.70 -0.90
CA PRO A 13 4.70 4.92 -2.23
C PRO A 13 4.37 3.63 -2.98
N GLY A 14 3.46 3.76 -3.98
CA GLY A 14 3.12 2.70 -4.91
C GLY A 14 4.19 2.45 -5.98
N TYR A 15 3.96 1.40 -6.78
CA TYR A 15 4.88 0.95 -7.83
C TYR A 15 5.18 2.07 -8.84
N PHE A 16 6.45 2.26 -9.18
CA PHE A 16 6.95 3.37 -10.02
C PHE A 16 6.64 4.80 -9.54
N ALA A 17 6.13 4.96 -8.31
CA ALA A 17 6.00 6.27 -7.71
C ALA A 17 7.26 6.65 -6.92
N GLY A 18 7.58 7.95 -6.94
CA GLY A 18 8.51 8.55 -5.99
C GLY A 18 7.77 9.18 -4.81
N ALA A 19 8.48 9.87 -3.92
CA ALA A 19 7.89 10.56 -2.77
C ALA A 19 7.07 11.80 -3.16
N THR A 20 7.46 12.50 -4.20
CA THR A 20 6.87 13.80 -4.60
C THR A 20 5.33 13.80 -4.72
N PRO A 21 4.67 12.81 -5.33
CA PRO A 21 3.21 12.78 -5.43
C PRO A 21 2.47 12.70 -4.08
N TYR A 22 3.18 12.33 -3.02
CA TYR A 22 2.60 12.17 -1.67
C TYR A 22 2.85 13.38 -0.76
N ALA A 23 3.55 14.41 -1.25
CA ALA A 23 3.94 15.57 -0.44
C ALA A 23 2.72 16.30 0.15
N ALA A 24 1.62 16.42 -0.58
CA ALA A 24 0.38 17.04 -0.08
C ALA A 24 -0.25 16.23 1.05
N LEU A 25 -0.29 14.89 0.92
CA LEU A 25 -0.78 13.99 1.97
C LEU A 25 0.10 14.07 3.23
N GLU A 26 1.41 14.02 3.06
CA GLU A 26 2.38 14.16 4.14
C GLU A 26 2.21 15.49 4.88
N GLN A 27 2.12 16.59 4.12
CA GLN A 27 1.90 17.92 4.69
C GLN A 27 0.58 18.02 5.45
N PHE A 28 -0.51 17.50 4.87
CA PHE A 28 -1.82 17.52 5.50
C PHE A 28 -1.82 16.76 6.83
N LEU A 29 -1.28 15.53 6.87
CA LEU A 29 -1.20 14.74 8.10
C LEU A 29 -0.35 15.45 9.17
N ASN A 30 0.79 16.06 8.79
CA ASN A 30 1.61 16.85 9.70
C ASN A 30 0.83 18.05 10.27
N GLN A 31 0.03 18.74 9.46
CA GLN A 31 -0.83 19.85 9.90
C GLN A 31 -1.93 19.38 10.87
N GLN A 32 -2.37 18.12 10.75
CA GLN A 32 -3.31 17.51 11.70
C GLN A 32 -2.61 17.02 12.99
N GLY A 33 -1.31 17.28 13.15
CA GLY A 33 -0.53 16.87 14.31
C GLY A 33 -0.10 15.40 14.29
N ILE A 34 -0.19 14.71 13.14
CA ILE A 34 0.27 13.35 12.94
C ILE A 34 1.67 13.42 12.29
N PRO A 35 2.77 13.21 13.05
CA PRO A 35 4.13 13.30 12.51
C PRO A 35 4.31 12.29 11.37
N THR A 36 4.44 12.77 10.14
CA THR A 36 4.42 11.93 8.95
C THR A 36 5.60 12.22 8.05
N VAL A 37 6.15 11.16 7.46
CA VAL A 37 7.21 11.22 6.45
C VAL A 37 6.95 10.20 5.35
N THR A 38 7.27 10.56 4.11
CA THR A 38 7.23 9.65 2.97
C THR A 38 8.61 9.03 2.75
N VAL A 39 8.66 7.70 2.52
CA VAL A 39 9.90 7.01 2.14
C VAL A 39 10.48 7.68 0.89
N PRO A 40 11.74 8.15 0.92
CA PRO A 40 12.35 8.93 -0.16
C PRO A 40 12.69 8.06 -1.36
N LEU A 41 11.64 7.53 -2.02
CA LEU A 41 11.75 6.78 -3.26
C LEU A 41 11.77 7.71 -4.46
N THR A 42 12.46 7.26 -5.47
CA THR A 42 12.42 7.79 -6.84
C THR A 42 11.93 6.70 -7.79
N ARG A 43 11.56 7.05 -9.02
CA ARG A 43 11.17 6.05 -10.01
C ARG A 43 12.27 5.03 -10.31
N SER A 44 13.53 5.44 -10.27
CA SER A 44 14.67 4.57 -10.53
C SER A 44 14.89 3.49 -9.47
N ASP A 45 14.41 3.70 -8.24
CA ASP A 45 14.51 2.69 -7.19
C ASP A 45 13.71 1.42 -7.50
N TRP A 46 12.74 1.52 -8.41
CA TRP A 46 11.91 0.39 -8.83
C TRP A 46 12.55 -0.45 -9.94
N PHE A 47 13.55 0.05 -10.67
CA PHE A 47 14.16 -0.69 -11.79
C PHE A 47 14.70 -2.06 -11.38
N PRO A 48 15.38 -2.23 -10.22
CA PRO A 48 15.83 -3.54 -9.80
C PRO A 48 14.73 -4.55 -9.49
N THR A 49 13.48 -4.08 -9.32
CA THR A 49 12.32 -4.94 -8.98
C THR A 49 11.53 -5.41 -10.21
N LEU A 50 11.93 -4.95 -11.40
CA LEU A 50 11.28 -5.30 -12.64
C LEU A 50 11.33 -6.81 -12.93
N GLY A 51 10.33 -7.31 -13.64
CA GLY A 51 10.27 -8.73 -14.00
C GLY A 51 9.98 -9.67 -12.83
N GLY A 52 9.40 -9.16 -11.73
CA GLY A 52 9.07 -9.97 -10.54
C GLY A 52 10.27 -10.22 -9.62
N GLN A 53 11.31 -9.40 -9.75
CA GLN A 53 12.45 -9.45 -8.84
C GLN A 53 12.05 -9.05 -7.42
N PRO A 54 12.84 -9.45 -6.42
CA PRO A 54 12.59 -9.09 -5.02
C PRO A 54 12.54 -7.57 -4.80
N VAL A 55 11.64 -7.13 -3.91
CA VAL A 55 11.49 -5.72 -3.55
C VAL A 55 12.42 -5.28 -2.41
N THR A 56 13.50 -6.01 -2.20
CA THR A 56 14.53 -5.72 -1.17
C THR A 56 15.07 -4.29 -1.20
N PRO A 57 15.34 -3.65 -2.37
CA PRO A 57 15.77 -2.26 -2.40
C PRO A 57 14.76 -1.31 -1.75
N ILE A 58 13.47 -1.54 -1.98
CA ILE A 58 12.39 -0.75 -1.40
C ILE A 58 12.28 -0.99 0.11
N LEU A 59 12.34 -2.27 0.52
CA LEU A 59 12.32 -2.66 1.94
C LEU A 59 13.48 -2.08 2.73
N LYS A 60 14.68 -1.99 2.14
CA LYS A 60 15.85 -1.34 2.76
C LYS A 60 15.60 0.15 3.02
N LYS A 61 15.04 0.86 2.04
CA LYS A 61 14.70 2.28 2.19
C LYS A 61 13.58 2.50 3.22
N LEU A 62 12.57 1.63 3.22
CA LEU A 62 11.52 1.65 4.23
C LEU A 62 12.10 1.49 5.64
N ALA A 63 12.90 0.44 5.87
CA ALA A 63 13.53 0.19 7.16
C ALA A 63 14.39 1.39 7.63
N ALA A 64 15.25 1.90 6.75
CA ALA A 64 16.08 3.07 7.07
C ALA A 64 15.27 4.34 7.37
N THR A 65 14.09 4.50 6.73
CA THR A 65 13.21 5.63 7.01
C THR A 65 12.55 5.48 8.39
N ILE A 66 12.06 4.28 8.71
CA ILE A 66 11.48 3.98 10.02
C ILE A 66 12.52 4.19 11.13
N ASP A 67 13.74 3.67 10.97
CA ASP A 67 14.82 3.81 11.97
C ASP A 67 15.20 5.27 12.21
N ARG A 68 15.19 6.11 11.19
CA ARG A 68 15.48 7.54 11.29
C ARG A 68 14.37 8.32 12.01
N HIS A 69 13.11 7.97 11.75
CA HIS A 69 11.96 8.72 12.27
C HIS A 69 11.39 8.17 13.58
N SER A 70 11.78 6.96 13.96
CA SER A 70 11.45 6.36 15.25
C SER A 70 12.70 5.66 15.86
N PRO A 71 13.75 6.42 16.22
CA PRO A 71 15.04 5.85 16.66
C PRO A 71 14.93 5.13 18.00
N ALA A 72 14.00 5.51 18.86
CA ALA A 72 13.80 4.90 20.18
C ALA A 72 13.11 3.52 20.15
N GLY A 73 12.86 2.96 18.96
CA GLY A 73 12.16 1.68 18.81
C GLY A 73 10.66 1.76 19.05
N GLU A 74 10.08 2.96 19.10
CA GLU A 74 8.64 3.16 19.17
C GLU A 74 7.96 2.60 17.92
N ARG A 75 6.77 2.01 18.10
CA ARG A 75 5.99 1.51 16.97
C ARG A 75 5.37 2.68 16.19
N ILE A 76 5.43 2.59 14.87
CA ILE A 76 4.91 3.58 13.93
C ILE A 76 3.58 3.11 13.30
N ASN A 77 2.89 4.02 12.62
CA ASN A 77 1.88 3.66 11.62
C ASN A 77 2.52 3.62 10.24
N LEU A 78 2.25 2.58 9.47
CA LEU A 78 2.72 2.43 8.10
C LEU A 78 1.54 2.58 7.15
N ILE A 79 1.56 3.61 6.31
CA ILE A 79 0.61 3.78 5.20
C ILE A 79 1.27 3.23 3.95
N GLY A 80 0.68 2.20 3.35
CA GLY A 80 1.13 1.63 2.07
C GLY A 80 0.14 1.96 0.96
N HIS A 81 0.53 2.74 -0.03
CA HIS A 81 -0.31 2.98 -1.20
C HIS A 81 -0.01 1.96 -2.30
N SER A 82 -1.06 1.41 -2.93
CA SER A 82 -0.89 0.46 -4.04
C SER A 82 0.08 -0.67 -3.67
N ALA A 83 1.17 -0.88 -4.41
CA ALA A 83 2.20 -1.87 -4.07
C ALA A 83 2.78 -1.68 -2.66
N GLY A 84 2.81 -0.47 -2.13
CA GLY A 84 3.32 -0.19 -0.79
C GLY A 84 2.63 -0.98 0.32
N GLY A 85 1.35 -1.32 0.15
CA GLY A 85 0.62 -2.09 1.16
C GLY A 85 1.07 -3.56 1.25
N TRP A 86 1.18 -4.28 0.12
CA TRP A 86 1.68 -5.66 0.16
C TRP A 86 3.19 -5.72 0.46
N ILE A 87 3.97 -4.70 0.07
CA ILE A 87 5.38 -4.56 0.49
C ILE A 87 5.45 -4.35 2.01
N GLY A 88 4.55 -3.56 2.57
CA GLY A 88 4.41 -3.41 4.02
C GLY A 88 4.15 -4.74 4.72
N ARG A 89 3.32 -5.62 4.16
CA ARG A 89 3.09 -6.97 4.68
C ARG A 89 4.36 -7.85 4.64
N ILE A 90 5.18 -7.74 3.59
CA ILE A 90 6.50 -8.40 3.54
C ILE A 90 7.41 -7.84 4.64
N TYR A 91 7.42 -6.52 4.84
CA TYR A 91 8.23 -5.87 5.87
C TYR A 91 7.90 -6.35 7.29
N LEU A 92 6.61 -6.60 7.59
CA LEU A 92 6.18 -7.14 8.89
C LEU A 92 6.77 -8.51 9.18
N GLY A 93 7.11 -9.27 8.15
CA GLY A 93 7.39 -10.70 8.19
C GLY A 93 8.58 -11.13 9.02
N ASP A 94 8.44 -12.26 9.70
CA ASP A 94 9.46 -12.95 10.52
C ASP A 94 10.06 -14.19 9.83
N GLN A 95 9.67 -14.46 8.58
CA GLN A 95 10.26 -15.50 7.75
C GLN A 95 11.23 -14.91 6.72
N PRO A 96 12.23 -15.69 6.29
CA PRO A 96 13.18 -15.25 5.27
C PRO A 96 12.49 -14.88 3.95
N TYR A 97 12.59 -13.62 3.56
CA TYR A 97 12.13 -13.16 2.25
C TYR A 97 13.18 -13.49 1.19
N PRO A 98 12.84 -14.30 0.17
CA PRO A 98 13.80 -14.77 -0.81
C PRO A 98 14.34 -13.64 -1.69
N ASP A 99 15.67 -13.46 -1.67
CA ASP A 99 16.37 -12.52 -2.53
C ASP A 99 17.63 -13.14 -3.11
N SER A 100 17.54 -13.62 -4.33
CA SER A 100 18.67 -14.21 -5.07
C SER A 100 19.74 -13.18 -5.44
N SER A 101 19.43 -11.88 -5.44
CA SER A 101 20.36 -10.82 -5.85
C SER A 101 21.42 -10.53 -4.79
N ILE A 102 21.14 -10.85 -3.53
CA ILE A 102 22.08 -10.64 -2.41
C ILE A 102 22.63 -11.96 -1.83
N GLY A 103 22.29 -13.11 -2.46
CA GLY A 103 22.79 -14.41 -2.06
C GLY A 103 22.29 -14.93 -0.71
N ALA A 104 21.42 -14.18 -0.01
CA ALA A 104 20.86 -14.56 1.28
C ALA A 104 19.43 -14.03 1.45
N ALA A 105 18.57 -14.86 2.01
CA ALA A 105 17.24 -14.42 2.41
C ALA A 105 17.33 -13.51 3.64
N LYS A 106 16.55 -12.44 3.68
CA LYS A 106 16.52 -11.50 4.80
C LYS A 106 15.20 -11.58 5.57
N ILE A 107 15.30 -11.66 6.89
CA ILE A 107 14.16 -11.49 7.81
C ILE A 107 14.05 -9.99 8.13
N TRP A 108 12.87 -9.41 7.93
CA TRP A 108 12.62 -7.97 8.16
C TRP A 108 12.11 -7.69 9.56
N GLN A 109 11.22 -8.53 10.06
CA GLN A 109 10.65 -8.50 11.41
C GLN A 109 10.02 -7.14 11.78
N GLY A 110 9.50 -6.43 10.78
CA GLY A 110 8.95 -5.07 10.95
C GLY A 110 7.70 -5.02 11.83
N ARG A 111 7.08 -6.17 12.18
CA ARG A 111 5.95 -6.22 13.12
C ARG A 111 6.30 -5.60 14.47
N ASP A 112 7.55 -5.68 14.90
CA ASP A 112 8.00 -5.10 16.17
C ASP A 112 8.05 -3.58 16.12
N ARG A 113 8.06 -3.00 14.90
CA ARG A 113 8.16 -1.57 14.63
C ARG A 113 6.85 -0.95 14.10
N VAL A 114 5.86 -1.76 13.72
CA VAL A 114 4.61 -1.28 13.12
C VAL A 114 3.43 -1.62 14.01
N SER A 115 2.66 -0.60 14.37
CA SER A 115 1.42 -0.72 15.14
C SER A 115 0.19 -0.89 14.24
N THR A 116 0.16 -0.09 13.14
CA THR A 116 -0.92 -0.11 12.17
C THR A 116 -0.32 -0.20 10.77
N LEU A 117 -0.80 -1.14 9.96
CA LEU A 117 -0.61 -1.14 8.50
C LEU A 117 -1.92 -0.70 7.84
N LEU A 118 -1.91 0.51 7.29
CA LEU A 118 -3.03 1.08 6.55
C LEU A 118 -2.73 1.03 5.06
N SER A 119 -3.51 0.24 4.33
CA SER A 119 -3.34 0.01 2.89
C SER A 119 -4.34 0.82 2.09
N LEU A 120 -3.87 1.64 1.16
CA LEU A 120 -4.66 2.50 0.29
C LEU A 120 -4.65 1.94 -1.13
N GLY A 121 -5.75 1.42 -1.62
CA GLY A 121 -5.87 0.86 -2.97
C GLY A 121 -4.86 -0.26 -3.27
N THR A 122 -4.48 -1.01 -2.26
CA THR A 122 -3.47 -2.07 -2.41
C THR A 122 -4.08 -3.32 -3.01
N PRO A 123 -3.56 -3.84 -4.14
CA PRO A 123 -3.97 -5.16 -4.62
C PRO A 123 -3.34 -6.25 -3.75
N HIS A 124 -4.13 -6.94 -2.94
CA HIS A 124 -3.68 -8.11 -2.16
C HIS A 124 -3.72 -9.41 -2.96
N LEU A 125 -4.24 -9.36 -4.18
CA LEU A 125 -4.24 -10.43 -5.17
C LEU A 125 -3.55 -9.95 -6.45
N SER A 126 -2.94 -10.84 -7.21
CA SER A 126 -2.43 -10.53 -8.55
C SER A 126 -2.36 -11.77 -9.43
N GLN A 127 -2.85 -11.64 -10.65
CA GLN A 127 -2.63 -12.56 -11.76
C GLN A 127 -1.44 -12.10 -12.63
N GLU A 128 -1.00 -10.85 -12.42
CA GLU A 128 0.04 -10.21 -13.20
C GLU A 128 1.42 -10.83 -12.87
N ARG A 129 2.13 -11.25 -13.90
CA ARG A 129 3.35 -12.05 -13.82
C ARG A 129 4.46 -11.39 -12.99
N TRP A 130 4.53 -10.05 -12.97
CA TRP A 130 5.62 -9.31 -12.34
C TRP A 130 5.41 -9.07 -10.85
N THR A 131 4.18 -9.04 -10.40
CA THR A 131 3.84 -8.83 -8.98
C THR A 131 3.46 -10.12 -8.29
N LYS A 132 2.97 -11.12 -9.04
CA LYS A 132 2.44 -12.38 -8.54
C LYS A 132 3.41 -13.12 -7.62
N ARG A 133 4.70 -13.16 -7.95
CA ARG A 133 5.70 -13.85 -7.12
C ARG A 133 5.77 -13.28 -5.70
N ASN A 134 5.85 -11.95 -5.59
CA ASN A 134 5.97 -11.26 -4.31
C ASN A 134 4.64 -11.29 -3.53
N ILE A 135 3.51 -11.14 -4.23
CA ILE A 135 2.18 -11.21 -3.62
C ILE A 135 1.85 -12.63 -3.18
N ASN A 136 2.21 -13.66 -3.97
CA ASN A 136 2.04 -15.05 -3.54
C ASN A 136 2.89 -15.35 -2.31
N PHE A 137 4.18 -14.94 -2.29
CA PHE A 137 5.01 -15.12 -1.10
C PHE A 137 4.31 -14.57 0.15
N VAL A 138 3.80 -13.34 0.10
CA VAL A 138 3.17 -12.74 1.28
C VAL A 138 1.83 -13.39 1.63
N ASN A 139 1.07 -13.86 0.65
CA ASN A 139 -0.21 -14.51 0.90
C ASN A 139 -0.06 -15.94 1.41
N ASP A 140 0.95 -16.67 0.92
CA ASP A 140 1.20 -18.05 1.32
C ASP A 140 1.86 -18.09 2.71
N THR A 141 2.75 -17.12 3.02
CA THR A 141 3.47 -17.06 4.28
C THR A 141 2.68 -16.35 5.39
N TYR A 142 1.96 -15.28 5.04
CA TYR A 142 1.23 -14.41 5.98
C TYR A 142 -0.20 -14.16 5.49
N PRO A 143 -1.08 -15.16 5.48
CA PRO A 143 -2.43 -15.03 4.95
C PRO A 143 -3.28 -14.04 5.75
N GLY A 144 -3.93 -13.11 5.05
CA GLY A 144 -4.82 -12.13 5.67
C GLY A 144 -4.12 -11.13 6.59
N ALA A 145 -4.83 -10.67 7.61
CA ALA A 145 -4.31 -9.85 8.70
C ALA A 145 -3.57 -10.76 9.71
N PHE A 146 -2.39 -11.20 9.33
CA PHE A 146 -1.69 -12.34 9.95
C PHE A 146 -1.27 -12.10 11.40
N TYR A 147 -0.70 -10.92 11.70
CA TYR A 147 -0.18 -10.63 13.05
C TYR A 147 -1.24 -9.98 13.92
N PRO A 148 -1.69 -10.62 15.02
CA PRO A 148 -2.77 -10.10 15.87
C PRO A 148 -2.41 -8.82 16.63
N ASP A 149 -1.12 -8.55 16.78
CA ASP A 149 -0.58 -7.37 17.44
C ASP A 149 -0.38 -6.17 16.49
N VAL A 150 -0.67 -6.33 15.19
CA VAL A 150 -0.69 -5.29 14.18
C VAL A 150 -2.13 -5.02 13.75
N ARG A 151 -2.56 -3.76 13.78
CA ARG A 151 -3.84 -3.36 13.21
C ARG A 151 -3.72 -3.28 11.70
N TYR A 152 -4.54 -4.04 10.97
CA TYR A 152 -4.64 -3.96 9.52
C TYR A 152 -5.89 -3.19 9.12
N VAL A 153 -5.72 -2.13 8.32
CA VAL A 153 -6.79 -1.33 7.75
C VAL A 153 -6.61 -1.28 6.24
N CYS A 154 -7.61 -1.70 5.49
CA CYS A 154 -7.57 -1.71 4.03
C CYS A 154 -8.66 -0.81 3.47
N ILE A 155 -8.27 0.15 2.64
CA ILE A 155 -9.15 1.15 2.05
C ILE A 155 -9.20 0.94 0.55
N ALA A 156 -10.39 0.60 0.06
CA ALA A 156 -10.69 0.45 -1.36
C ALA A 156 -11.42 1.69 -1.89
N GLY A 157 -11.03 2.19 -3.04
CA GLY A 157 -11.79 3.18 -3.78
C GLY A 157 -12.82 2.52 -4.70
N ARG A 158 -14.00 3.13 -4.83
CA ARG A 158 -15.07 2.69 -5.72
C ARG A 158 -15.53 3.87 -6.57
N SER A 159 -14.92 4.03 -7.74
CA SER A 159 -15.20 5.14 -8.65
C SER A 159 -15.42 4.71 -10.09
N ILE A 160 -14.78 3.64 -10.54
CA ILE A 160 -14.81 3.20 -11.93
C ILE A 160 -15.26 1.75 -12.00
N TYR A 161 -16.29 1.49 -12.80
CA TYR A 161 -16.68 0.13 -13.17
C TYR A 161 -15.90 -0.30 -14.41
N GLY A 162 -15.20 -1.43 -14.33
CA GLY A 162 -14.46 -2.01 -15.45
C GLY A 162 -15.44 -2.56 -16.50
N ASP A 163 -15.34 -2.06 -17.74
CA ASP A 163 -16.22 -2.46 -18.84
C ASP A 163 -15.48 -2.43 -20.18
N ARG A 164 -15.58 -3.51 -20.97
CA ARG A 164 -15.00 -3.61 -22.33
C ARG A 164 -15.92 -3.07 -23.43
N GLY A 165 -17.08 -2.55 -23.09
CA GLY A 165 -18.03 -2.01 -24.07
C GLY A 165 -17.45 -0.80 -24.79
N TRP A 166 -17.45 -0.81 -26.13
CA TRP A 166 -16.92 0.26 -26.97
C TRP A 166 -17.57 1.63 -26.73
N ARG A 167 -18.79 1.64 -26.17
CA ARG A 167 -19.53 2.86 -25.81
C ARG A 167 -19.19 3.41 -24.41
N LYS A 168 -18.43 2.67 -23.57
CA LYS A 168 -18.17 2.99 -22.16
C LYS A 168 -16.91 3.84 -21.92
N GLY A 169 -16.19 4.14 -22.99
CA GLY A 169 -15.00 4.97 -22.94
C GLY A 169 -13.72 4.19 -22.53
N TRP A 170 -12.59 4.84 -22.78
CA TRP A 170 -11.28 4.21 -22.61
C TRP A 170 -10.92 3.94 -21.14
N THR A 171 -11.39 4.78 -20.21
CA THR A 171 -11.13 4.65 -18.77
C THR A 171 -11.72 3.36 -18.20
N ALA A 172 -12.99 3.04 -18.57
CA ALA A 172 -13.64 1.81 -18.16
C ALA A 172 -12.95 0.56 -18.75
N ASN A 173 -12.43 0.68 -19.98
CA ASN A 173 -11.69 -0.41 -20.61
C ASN A 173 -10.32 -0.65 -19.96
N LEU A 174 -9.59 0.43 -19.61
CA LEU A 174 -8.35 0.32 -18.85
C LEU A 174 -8.58 -0.31 -17.47
N ALA A 175 -9.62 0.16 -16.76
CA ALA A 175 -10.01 -0.41 -15.47
C ALA A 175 -10.33 -1.90 -15.59
N TYR A 176 -11.12 -2.29 -16.60
CA TYR A 176 -11.41 -3.70 -16.87
C TYR A 176 -10.14 -4.53 -16.99
N ASN A 177 -9.20 -4.11 -17.84
CA ASN A 177 -7.96 -4.85 -18.06
C ASN A 177 -7.10 -4.92 -16.78
N SER A 178 -7.03 -3.83 -16.01
CA SER A 178 -6.31 -3.80 -14.73
C SER A 178 -6.95 -4.75 -13.71
N TYR A 179 -8.27 -4.76 -13.59
CA TYR A 179 -9.00 -5.62 -12.65
C TYR A 179 -8.87 -7.10 -13.03
N ASP A 180 -8.95 -7.41 -14.33
CA ASP A 180 -8.73 -8.76 -14.85
C ASP A 180 -7.34 -9.28 -14.51
N LEU A 181 -6.29 -8.44 -14.70
CA LEU A 181 -4.92 -8.75 -14.30
C LEU A 181 -4.73 -8.88 -12.78
N THR A 182 -5.59 -8.26 -11.98
CA THR A 182 -5.48 -8.28 -10.52
C THR A 182 -6.19 -9.47 -9.92
N CYS A 183 -7.47 -9.67 -10.24
CA CYS A 183 -8.30 -10.72 -9.62
C CYS A 183 -8.95 -11.70 -10.61
N GLY A 184 -8.68 -11.56 -11.92
CA GLY A 184 -9.30 -12.40 -12.96
C GLY A 184 -10.73 -12.00 -13.30
N GLN A 185 -11.21 -10.85 -12.80
CA GLN A 185 -12.57 -10.35 -13.03
C GLN A 185 -12.55 -8.87 -13.39
N GLY A 186 -12.53 -8.58 -14.69
CA GLY A 186 -12.47 -7.20 -15.17
C GLY A 186 -13.76 -6.41 -14.97
N ALA A 187 -14.92 -7.05 -15.02
CA ALA A 187 -16.24 -6.44 -14.81
C ALA A 187 -16.53 -6.29 -13.31
N SER A 188 -15.83 -5.37 -12.67
CA SER A 188 -15.87 -5.07 -11.23
C SER A 188 -15.83 -3.57 -10.96
N TRP A 189 -16.21 -3.16 -9.76
CA TRP A 189 -15.98 -1.83 -9.25
C TRP A 189 -14.59 -1.71 -8.61
N GLY A 190 -13.95 -0.55 -8.78
CA GLY A 190 -12.68 -0.24 -8.15
C GLY A 190 -12.28 1.22 -8.34
N ASP A 191 -11.01 1.50 -8.06
CA ASP A 191 -10.42 2.84 -8.13
C ASP A 191 -9.82 3.18 -9.50
N GLY A 192 -9.99 2.30 -10.49
CA GLY A 192 -9.44 2.40 -11.85
C GLY A 192 -8.21 1.52 -12.08
N ILE A 193 -7.54 1.06 -11.04
CA ILE A 193 -6.37 0.17 -11.08
C ILE A 193 -6.62 -1.09 -10.24
N THR A 194 -7.12 -0.94 -9.02
CA THR A 194 -7.37 -2.03 -8.07
C THR A 194 -8.87 -2.20 -7.86
N PRO A 195 -9.44 -3.39 -8.12
CA PRO A 195 -10.83 -3.68 -7.80
C PRO A 195 -11.02 -3.78 -6.29
N VAL A 196 -12.22 -3.40 -5.81
CA VAL A 196 -12.56 -3.38 -4.37
C VAL A 196 -12.23 -4.70 -3.70
N GLU A 197 -12.58 -5.82 -4.33
CA GLU A 197 -12.37 -7.16 -3.77
C GLU A 197 -10.88 -7.48 -3.56
N ALA A 198 -10.01 -7.02 -4.47
CA ALA A 198 -8.57 -7.23 -4.35
C ALA A 198 -7.92 -6.28 -3.34
N ALA A 199 -8.55 -5.14 -3.06
CA ALA A 199 -8.06 -4.18 -2.06
C ALA A 199 -8.45 -4.55 -0.63
N HIS A 200 -9.41 -5.43 -0.44
CA HIS A 200 -9.80 -5.95 0.86
C HIS A 200 -8.91 -7.11 1.30
N LEU A 201 -8.68 -7.23 2.61
CA LEU A 201 -7.86 -8.29 3.20
C LEU A 201 -8.65 -9.01 4.29
N LYS A 202 -8.65 -10.34 4.26
CA LYS A 202 -9.33 -11.16 5.27
C LYS A 202 -8.79 -10.86 6.68
N GLY A 203 -9.68 -10.56 7.61
CA GLY A 203 -9.35 -10.26 9.01
C GLY A 203 -8.92 -8.81 9.26
N ALA A 204 -8.79 -7.97 8.22
CA ALA A 204 -8.54 -6.54 8.37
C ALA A 204 -9.85 -5.75 8.58
N ILE A 205 -9.71 -4.51 9.01
CA ILE A 205 -10.77 -3.50 8.89
C ILE A 205 -10.82 -3.09 7.43
N ASN A 206 -11.89 -3.41 6.72
CA ASN A 206 -12.04 -3.12 5.30
C ASN A 206 -13.05 -1.98 5.11
N LEU A 207 -12.63 -0.91 4.44
CA LEU A 207 -13.46 0.24 4.10
C LEU A 207 -13.52 0.39 2.58
N THR A 208 -14.70 0.74 2.07
CA THR A 208 -14.89 1.13 0.66
C THR A 208 -15.36 2.56 0.60
N LEU A 209 -14.63 3.40 -0.14
CA LEU A 209 -14.90 4.84 -0.27
C LEU A 209 -15.36 5.16 -1.68
N GLU A 210 -16.55 5.76 -1.77
CA GLU A 210 -17.16 6.12 -3.06
C GLU A 210 -16.42 7.32 -3.71
N GLY A 211 -16.30 7.27 -5.04
CA GLY A 211 -15.71 8.35 -5.84
C GLY A 211 -14.18 8.47 -5.71
N VAL A 212 -13.51 7.54 -5.04
CA VAL A 212 -12.06 7.57 -4.84
C VAL A 212 -11.35 6.84 -5.97
N VAL A 213 -10.39 7.53 -6.61
CA VAL A 213 -9.54 6.99 -7.68
C VAL A 213 -8.15 6.63 -7.13
N HIS A 214 -7.42 5.81 -7.92
CA HIS A 214 -6.16 5.22 -7.50
C HIS A 214 -5.02 6.23 -7.29
N SER A 215 -4.80 7.08 -8.29
CA SER A 215 -3.56 7.86 -8.38
C SER A 215 -3.72 9.30 -7.90
N PRO A 216 -2.71 9.86 -7.19
CA PRO A 216 -2.64 11.29 -6.93
C PRO A 216 -2.54 12.09 -8.23
N GLY A 217 -2.99 13.35 -8.20
CA GLY A 217 -2.88 14.29 -9.33
C GLY A 217 -3.99 14.19 -10.37
N SER A 218 -5.04 13.40 -10.14
CA SER A 218 -6.26 13.44 -10.95
C SER A 218 -7.15 14.63 -10.55
N ALA A 219 -8.09 15.03 -11.42
CA ALA A 219 -9.14 15.99 -11.07
C ALA A 219 -10.16 15.40 -10.07
N GLN A 220 -10.15 14.09 -9.88
CA GLN A 220 -10.99 13.35 -8.95
C GLN A 220 -10.28 13.16 -7.61
N SER A 221 -11.06 12.93 -6.56
CA SER A 221 -10.52 12.63 -5.23
C SER A 221 -9.78 11.30 -5.23
N TRP A 222 -8.57 11.29 -4.69
CA TRP A 222 -7.80 10.08 -4.45
C TRP A 222 -7.65 9.85 -2.94
N TYR A 223 -7.08 8.76 -2.53
CA TYR A 223 -6.92 8.36 -1.11
C TYR A 223 -6.29 9.43 -0.21
N GLY A 224 -5.38 10.25 -0.75
CA GLY A 224 -4.70 11.33 -0.02
C GLY A 224 -5.34 12.71 -0.16
N SER A 225 -6.52 12.83 -0.79
CA SER A 225 -7.30 14.08 -0.79
C SER A 225 -7.83 14.35 0.63
N GLU A 226 -7.77 15.59 1.10
CA GLU A 226 -8.11 15.98 2.47
C GLU A 226 -9.47 15.44 2.95
N THR A 227 -10.50 15.55 2.12
CA THR A 227 -11.86 15.06 2.43
C THR A 227 -11.93 13.53 2.54
N ILE A 228 -11.01 12.83 1.86
CA ILE A 228 -10.89 11.37 1.92
C ILE A 228 -10.05 10.96 3.12
N VAL A 229 -8.95 11.67 3.39
CA VAL A 229 -8.12 11.45 4.59
C VAL A 229 -8.93 11.57 5.86
N ALA A 230 -9.85 12.54 5.95
CA ALA A 230 -10.74 12.72 7.09
C ALA A 230 -11.59 11.48 7.42
N GLN A 231 -11.83 10.58 6.44
CA GLN A 231 -12.62 9.36 6.63
C GLN A 231 -11.79 8.19 7.19
N TRP A 232 -10.46 8.25 7.09
CA TRP A 232 -9.60 7.12 7.52
C TRP A 232 -8.48 7.49 8.50
N GLN A 233 -8.14 8.78 8.68
CA GLN A 233 -7.02 9.18 9.55
C GLN A 233 -7.20 8.76 11.02
N SER A 234 -8.41 8.54 11.49
CA SER A 234 -8.69 8.07 12.85
C SER A 234 -8.19 6.66 13.15
N TYR A 235 -7.73 5.95 12.14
CA TYR A 235 -7.12 4.62 12.30
C TYR A 235 -5.59 4.67 12.53
N LEU A 236 -4.98 5.86 12.43
CA LEU A 236 -3.56 6.08 12.68
C LEU A 236 -3.22 6.21 14.18
#